data_8d30c9579c3a675b6fe1932ce2f977ae
#
_entry.id   8d30c9579c3a675b6fe1932ce2f977ae
#
_cell.length_a   1.000
_cell.length_b   1.000
_cell.length_c   1.000
_cell.angle_alpha   90.00
_cell.angle_beta   90.00
_cell.angle_gamma   90.00
#
_symmetry.space_group_name_H-M   'P 1'
#
loop_
_entity.id
_entity.type
_entity.pdbx_description
1 polymer ?
#
loop_
_entity_poly.entity_id
_entity_poly.type
_entity_poly.pdbx_seq_one_letter_code
_entity_poly.pdbx_strand_id
1 'polypeptide(L)'
;ELSICNSSKQICGSRSRSSTKSGSLENKAQVSYDGYIGWQTPWKRPHMLNAADYITYKNLAADNAGQERVAAFATQENIDAVLNFVNKNSGPNGTYWWKEIINDGAFMHNHNISVNGGTKNIGILSSLAYTDQDGIVKGSNYKRISWRNNFNMKISKRVSLTANVGIIDEKRQLIDENNPATGTVFSAMGADPITPVFRNNLVDVPIFLSQIYNGYEPNNLYSQYSGILFSNKRNPVGQIQRMRQSTYEYLYVKAGANLEIKLFDFLKFNSRFGMDISRSLTDGFQPKYTLNANDYANENTVIQDNSRSNYFVWEQTLSYDQSFGKFKIGALLGTSAEETSVSSVNASIQGVINNDKDMAILNAGTTNPAVSGYPYDNSMLSFFGRVSLDYDSKYLIAANLRRDGSSKFADGHKWGTFPSVSAAWRFSSESFMESTHNWLSDAKLRISYGLIGNQNISGGGYASTYGSTIYDRYSFGSPNTASIGAGIITVGHLKASVSGTVSTASEQTY
;
A
#
# COMPACT_ATOMS: atom_id res chain seq x y z
N GLU A 1 9.84 14.22 -13.42
CA GLU A 1 9.35 12.99 -14.07
C GLU A 1 9.66 11.80 -13.16
N LEU A 2 8.66 11.39 -12.39
CA LEU A 2 8.68 10.19 -11.56
C LEU A 2 8.27 9.00 -12.43
N SER A 3 9.21 8.17 -12.84
CA SER A 3 8.88 6.83 -13.33
C SER A 3 8.80 5.88 -12.14
N ILE A 4 7.59 5.47 -11.82
CA ILE A 4 7.29 4.43 -10.83
C ILE A 4 7.71 3.10 -11.45
N CYS A 5 8.83 2.55 -11.04
CA CYS A 5 9.22 1.17 -11.30
C CYS A 5 8.58 0.28 -10.23
N ASN A 6 7.52 -0.42 -10.62
CA ASN A 6 6.89 -1.45 -9.79
C ASN A 6 7.82 -2.66 -9.64
N SER A 7 7.81 -3.25 -8.47
CA SER A 7 8.65 -4.29 -7.91
C SER A 7 8.75 -5.57 -8.76
N SER A 8 9.62 -5.54 -9.74
CA SER A 8 10.30 -6.73 -10.25
C SER A 8 11.75 -6.31 -10.47
N LYS A 9 12.69 -6.99 -9.84
CA LYS A 9 14.11 -6.69 -9.91
C LYS A 9 14.61 -6.81 -11.36
N GLN A 10 14.35 -5.79 -12.18
CA GLN A 10 15.07 -5.59 -13.43
C GLN A 10 16.42 -4.98 -13.10
N ILE A 11 17.48 -5.63 -13.53
CA ILE A 11 18.79 -5.03 -13.61
C ILE A 11 18.75 -4.02 -14.77
N CYS A 12 18.16 -2.86 -14.54
CA CYS A 12 18.33 -1.71 -15.41
C CYS A 12 19.72 -1.15 -15.19
N GLY A 13 20.54 -1.12 -16.24
CA GLY A 13 21.89 -0.60 -16.22
C GLY A 13 21.98 0.94 -16.15
N SER A 14 21.12 1.60 -15.43
CA SER A 14 21.30 2.96 -14.93
C SER A 14 21.60 2.86 -13.44
N ARG A 15 22.81 3.22 -13.05
CA ARG A 15 23.17 3.42 -11.65
C ARG A 15 22.39 4.63 -11.11
N SER A 16 21.13 4.46 -10.77
CA SER A 16 20.54 5.31 -9.76
C SER A 16 21.16 4.87 -8.42
N ARG A 17 22.23 5.55 -8.01
CA ARG A 17 22.66 5.49 -6.62
C ARG A 17 21.60 6.21 -5.79
N SER A 18 20.58 5.52 -5.33
CA SER A 18 19.91 5.92 -4.12
C SER A 18 20.87 5.65 -2.97
N SER A 19 21.76 6.60 -2.70
CA SER A 19 22.58 6.53 -1.50
C SER A 19 21.68 6.88 -0.33
N THR A 20 21.24 5.88 0.43
CA THR A 20 20.82 6.14 1.81
C THR A 20 21.99 6.80 2.53
N LYS A 21 21.74 7.92 3.21
CA LYS A 21 22.77 8.56 4.03
C LYS A 21 23.38 7.50 4.94
N SER A 22 24.67 7.30 4.84
CA SER A 22 25.42 6.35 5.67
C SER A 22 26.14 7.10 6.79
N GLY A 23 26.46 6.41 7.89
CA GLY A 23 27.24 6.98 8.97
C GLY A 23 28.59 7.51 8.46
N SER A 24 28.92 8.74 8.81
CA SER A 24 30.20 9.36 8.44
C SER A 24 31.34 8.73 9.21
N LEU A 25 32.41 8.34 8.51
CA LEU A 25 33.69 7.98 9.13
C LEU A 25 34.48 9.26 9.43
N GLU A 26 35.28 9.26 10.51
CA GLU A 26 36.19 10.34 10.92
C GLU A 26 35.52 11.67 11.30
N ASN A 27 34.21 11.72 11.45
CA ASN A 27 33.51 12.92 11.88
C ASN A 27 33.12 12.86 13.36
N LYS A 28 33.25 14.02 14.05
CA LYS A 28 32.66 14.16 15.39
C LYS A 28 31.17 13.91 15.34
N ALA A 29 30.63 13.33 16.39
CA ALA A 29 29.18 13.11 16.49
C ALA A 29 28.44 14.44 16.38
N GLN A 30 27.51 14.50 15.44
CA GLN A 30 26.60 15.61 15.23
C GLN A 30 25.18 15.14 15.54
N VAL A 31 24.51 15.91 16.39
CA VAL A 31 23.09 15.71 16.69
C VAL A 31 22.32 16.76 15.90
N SER A 32 21.29 16.33 15.19
CA SER A 32 20.35 17.23 14.53
C SER A 32 18.93 16.91 14.96
N TYR A 33 18.15 17.94 15.06
CA TYR A 33 16.72 17.88 15.29
C TYR A 33 16.00 18.64 14.17
N ASP A 34 15.02 17.96 13.58
CA ASP A 34 14.11 18.53 12.60
C ASP A 34 12.68 18.30 13.10
N GLY A 35 11.88 19.34 13.11
CA GLY A 35 10.49 19.21 13.53
C GLY A 35 9.61 20.24 12.83
N TYR A 36 8.36 19.88 12.65
CA TYR A 36 7.33 20.81 12.19
C TYR A 36 6.00 20.52 12.88
N ILE A 37 5.19 21.55 12.95
CA ILE A 37 3.78 21.49 13.28
C ILE A 37 2.99 22.12 12.14
N GLY A 38 1.77 21.67 11.93
CA GLY A 38 0.94 22.18 10.86
C GLY A 38 -0.53 21.85 11.04
N TRP A 39 -1.34 22.49 10.25
CA TRP A 39 -2.78 22.26 10.17
C TRP A 39 -3.16 21.99 8.72
N GLN A 40 -3.96 20.96 8.52
CA GLN A 40 -4.43 20.57 7.20
C GLN A 40 -5.89 20.99 7.02
N THR A 41 -6.19 21.56 5.87
CA THR A 41 -7.55 21.88 5.45
C THR A 41 -7.76 21.46 4.01
N PRO A 42 -8.96 21.04 3.61
CA PRO A 42 -9.22 20.77 2.20
C PRO A 42 -9.07 22.05 1.39
N TRP A 43 -8.24 22.03 0.37
CA TRP A 43 -8.02 23.19 -0.48
C TRP A 43 -9.22 23.51 -1.38
N LYS A 44 -10.11 22.53 -1.60
CA LYS A 44 -11.32 22.65 -2.40
C LYS A 44 -12.51 22.06 -1.65
N ARG A 45 -13.60 22.79 -1.60
CA ARG A 45 -14.86 22.36 -0.99
C ARG A 45 -15.90 22.20 -2.10
N PRO A 46 -16.67 21.12 -2.12
CA PRO A 46 -17.74 20.96 -3.10
C PRO A 46 -18.86 21.98 -2.83
N HIS A 47 -19.39 22.52 -3.91
CA HIS A 47 -20.66 23.27 -3.83
C HIS A 47 -21.80 22.29 -3.73
N MET A 48 -22.49 22.31 -2.60
CA MET A 48 -23.66 21.48 -2.34
C MET A 48 -24.93 22.33 -2.47
N LEU A 49 -26.00 21.71 -2.93
CA LEU A 49 -27.30 22.37 -2.95
C LEU A 49 -27.80 22.64 -1.52
N ASN A 50 -28.40 23.79 -1.29
CA ASN A 50 -29.18 24.02 -0.08
C ASN A 50 -30.54 23.31 -0.18
N ALA A 51 -31.33 23.32 0.90
CA ALA A 51 -32.58 22.59 0.94
C ALA A 51 -33.62 23.07 -0.12
N ALA A 52 -33.72 24.40 -0.35
CA ALA A 52 -34.66 24.96 -1.32
C ALA A 52 -34.24 24.61 -2.77
N ASP A 53 -32.97 24.76 -3.09
CA ASP A 53 -32.43 24.40 -4.41
C ASP A 53 -32.57 22.88 -4.65
N TYR A 54 -32.31 22.04 -3.63
CA TYR A 54 -32.45 20.59 -3.74
C TYR A 54 -33.89 20.22 -4.09
N ILE A 55 -34.91 20.78 -3.41
CA ILE A 55 -36.32 20.56 -3.71
C ILE A 55 -36.66 20.98 -5.14
N THR A 56 -36.17 22.16 -5.55
CA THR A 56 -36.40 22.69 -6.89
C THR A 56 -35.82 21.74 -7.96
N TYR A 57 -34.56 21.28 -7.80
CA TYR A 57 -33.94 20.37 -8.74
C TYR A 57 -34.60 18.99 -8.75
N LYS A 58 -35.04 18.48 -7.59
CA LYS A 58 -35.76 17.20 -7.52
C LYS A 58 -37.09 17.26 -8.26
N ASN A 59 -37.86 18.35 -8.10
CA ASN A 59 -39.10 18.54 -8.81
C ASN A 59 -38.87 18.70 -10.31
N LEU A 60 -37.90 19.51 -10.71
CA LEU A 60 -37.51 19.65 -12.14
C LEU A 60 -37.10 18.31 -12.77
N ALA A 61 -36.35 17.49 -12.03
CA ALA A 61 -35.95 16.19 -12.52
C ALA A 61 -37.12 15.23 -12.70
N ALA A 62 -38.11 15.25 -11.76
CA ALA A 62 -39.34 14.45 -11.86
C ALA A 62 -40.19 14.92 -13.07
N ASP A 63 -40.40 16.22 -13.20
CA ASP A 63 -41.18 16.81 -14.30
C ASP A 63 -40.55 16.47 -15.68
N ASN A 64 -39.22 16.61 -15.81
CA ASN A 64 -38.52 16.29 -17.06
C ASN A 64 -38.53 14.79 -17.39
N ALA A 65 -38.62 13.91 -16.38
CA ALA A 65 -38.72 12.48 -16.55
C ALA A 65 -40.16 11.97 -16.73
N GLY A 66 -41.17 12.87 -16.65
CA GLY A 66 -42.58 12.50 -16.64
C GLY A 66 -42.96 11.62 -15.45
N GLN A 67 -42.28 11.79 -14.32
CA GLN A 67 -42.48 11.05 -13.08
C GLN A 67 -43.25 11.92 -12.07
N GLU A 68 -43.96 11.27 -11.16
CA GLU A 68 -44.59 11.98 -10.05
C GLU A 68 -43.52 12.61 -9.12
N ARG A 69 -43.80 13.83 -8.66
CA ARG A 69 -42.96 14.47 -7.66
C ARG A 69 -43.06 13.72 -6.33
N VAL A 70 -41.97 13.73 -5.58
CA VAL A 70 -41.96 13.20 -4.20
C VAL A 70 -43.07 13.88 -3.40
N ALA A 71 -43.90 13.14 -2.67
CA ALA A 71 -45.05 13.69 -1.93
C ALA A 71 -44.69 14.86 -1.01
N ALA A 72 -43.49 14.80 -0.40
CA ALA A 72 -42.97 15.88 0.45
C ALA A 72 -42.72 17.20 -0.33
N PHE A 73 -42.59 17.17 -1.66
CA PHE A 73 -42.27 18.30 -2.53
C PHE A 73 -43.34 18.56 -3.59
N ALA A 74 -44.51 17.86 -3.50
CA ALA A 74 -45.53 17.90 -4.54
C ALA A 74 -46.35 19.19 -4.52
N THR A 75 -46.58 19.77 -3.35
CA THR A 75 -47.39 20.98 -3.17
C THR A 75 -46.58 22.09 -2.47
N GLN A 76 -46.98 23.35 -2.68
CA GLN A 76 -46.31 24.48 -2.02
C GLN A 76 -46.43 24.40 -0.50
N GLU A 77 -47.58 23.96 0.02
CA GLU A 77 -47.80 23.77 1.45
C GLU A 77 -46.79 22.75 2.05
N ASN A 78 -46.59 21.62 1.36
CA ASN A 78 -45.62 20.62 1.80
C ASN A 78 -44.20 21.18 1.73
N ILE A 79 -43.84 21.91 0.68
CA ILE A 79 -42.53 22.55 0.55
C ILE A 79 -42.26 23.51 1.71
N ASP A 80 -43.25 24.37 2.03
CA ASP A 80 -43.13 25.33 3.12
C ASP A 80 -42.99 24.62 4.48
N ALA A 81 -43.74 23.53 4.70
CA ALA A 81 -43.58 22.70 5.89
C ALA A 81 -42.23 22.05 6.01
N VAL A 82 -41.65 21.53 4.89
CA VAL A 82 -40.30 20.95 4.86
C VAL A 82 -39.27 22.05 5.15
N LEU A 83 -39.34 23.19 4.50
CA LEU A 83 -38.37 24.28 4.71
C LEU A 83 -38.44 24.85 6.14
N ASN A 84 -39.61 24.94 6.73
CA ASN A 84 -39.77 25.31 8.14
C ASN A 84 -39.12 24.27 9.07
N PHE A 85 -39.37 22.98 8.84
CA PHE A 85 -38.73 21.89 9.55
C PHE A 85 -37.21 21.96 9.45
N VAL A 86 -36.68 22.09 8.24
CA VAL A 86 -35.23 22.21 7.98
C VAL A 86 -34.63 23.40 8.72
N ASN A 87 -35.27 24.56 8.62
CA ASN A 87 -34.79 25.78 9.27
C ASN A 87 -34.69 25.63 10.80
N LYS A 88 -35.65 24.95 11.42
CA LYS A 88 -35.67 24.73 12.88
C LYS A 88 -34.66 23.69 13.36
N ASN A 89 -34.32 22.71 12.53
CA ASN A 89 -33.52 21.56 12.96
C ASN A 89 -32.09 21.53 12.36
N SER A 90 -31.86 22.21 11.22
CA SER A 90 -30.55 22.20 10.51
C SER A 90 -30.11 23.60 10.07
N GLY A 91 -30.98 24.60 10.27
CA GLY A 91 -30.75 25.98 9.81
C GLY A 91 -31.26 26.23 8.37
N PRO A 92 -31.25 27.52 7.92
CA PRO A 92 -31.95 27.97 6.71
C PRO A 92 -31.47 27.30 5.41
N ASN A 93 -30.23 26.82 5.36
CA ASN A 93 -29.68 26.16 4.19
C ASN A 93 -29.79 24.63 4.24
N GLY A 94 -30.24 24.06 5.37
CA GLY A 94 -30.23 22.63 5.59
C GLY A 94 -28.88 22.09 6.03
N THR A 95 -28.77 20.77 6.07
CA THR A 95 -27.56 20.08 6.53
C THR A 95 -26.47 20.15 5.47
N TYR A 96 -25.38 20.84 5.77
CA TYR A 96 -24.19 20.85 4.92
C TYR A 96 -23.25 19.71 5.33
N TRP A 97 -23.54 18.50 4.85
CA TRP A 97 -22.87 17.26 5.23
C TRP A 97 -21.35 17.29 5.12
N TRP A 98 -20.83 18.02 4.15
CA TRP A 98 -19.36 18.18 4.00
C TRP A 98 -18.72 18.78 5.26
N LYS A 99 -19.31 19.85 5.81
CA LYS A 99 -18.81 20.49 7.04
C LYS A 99 -18.91 19.56 8.26
N GLU A 100 -19.90 18.71 8.26
CA GLU A 100 -20.12 17.79 9.39
C GLU A 100 -19.03 16.73 9.49
N ILE A 101 -18.44 16.31 8.36
CA ILE A 101 -17.41 15.27 8.33
C ILE A 101 -15.98 15.78 8.28
N ILE A 102 -15.77 17.05 7.92
CA ILE A 102 -14.42 17.61 7.74
C ILE A 102 -13.91 18.19 9.05
N ASN A 103 -12.65 17.91 9.30
CA ASN A 103 -11.84 18.49 10.35
C ASN A 103 -11.08 19.69 9.75
N ASP A 104 -11.67 20.87 9.80
CA ASP A 104 -11.02 22.10 9.37
C ASP A 104 -9.88 22.47 10.34
N GLY A 105 -8.64 22.37 9.86
CA GLY A 105 -7.46 22.56 10.69
C GLY A 105 -7.02 21.29 11.42
N ALA A 106 -7.09 20.14 10.74
CA ALA A 106 -6.56 18.88 11.26
C ALA A 106 -5.10 19.05 11.67
N PHE A 107 -4.81 18.85 12.94
CA PHE A 107 -3.49 19.10 13.50
C PHE A 107 -2.52 17.98 13.15
N MET A 108 -1.29 18.34 12.83
CA MET A 108 -0.21 17.40 12.64
C MET A 108 1.11 17.93 13.20
N HIS A 109 1.93 17.03 13.68
CA HIS A 109 3.31 17.35 14.04
C HIS A 109 4.24 16.18 13.74
N ASN A 110 5.49 16.53 13.50
CA ASN A 110 6.57 15.57 13.28
C ASN A 110 7.81 16.05 14.02
N HIS A 111 8.52 15.10 14.62
CA HIS A 111 9.77 15.32 15.31
C HIS A 111 10.76 14.26 14.88
N ASN A 112 11.95 14.66 14.47
CA ASN A 112 13.01 13.76 14.07
C ASN A 112 14.32 14.18 14.76
N ILE A 113 14.91 13.26 15.51
CA ILE A 113 16.23 13.43 16.10
C ILE A 113 17.18 12.48 15.38
N SER A 114 18.30 12.97 14.91
CA SER A 114 19.31 12.12 14.31
C SER A 114 20.71 12.41 14.86
N VAL A 115 21.50 11.35 14.92
CA VAL A 115 22.91 11.38 15.35
C VAL A 115 23.72 10.77 14.23
N ASN A 116 24.70 11.53 13.75
CA ASN A 116 25.65 11.07 12.72
C ASN A 116 27.07 11.33 13.18
N GLY A 117 27.90 10.32 13.15
CA GLY A 117 29.31 10.44 13.54
C GLY A 117 30.04 9.14 13.46
N GLY A 118 31.34 9.19 13.77
CA GLY A 118 32.13 7.97 13.77
C GLY A 118 33.62 8.18 14.00
N THR A 119 34.30 7.08 14.11
CA THR A 119 35.76 6.95 14.16
C THR A 119 36.31 6.61 12.77
N LYS A 120 37.63 6.43 12.66
CA LYS A 120 38.28 5.93 11.41
C LYS A 120 37.69 4.62 10.91
N ASN A 121 37.18 3.79 11.81
CA ASN A 121 36.78 2.44 11.51
C ASN A 121 35.25 2.20 11.60
N ILE A 122 34.54 3.05 12.33
CA ILE A 122 33.10 2.87 12.57
C ILE A 122 32.40 4.19 12.30
N GLY A 123 31.41 4.16 11.44
CA GLY A 123 30.45 5.25 11.21
C GLY A 123 29.04 4.81 11.56
N ILE A 124 28.32 5.66 12.25
CA ILE A 124 26.95 5.41 12.71
C ILE A 124 26.07 6.59 12.30
N LEU A 125 24.93 6.29 11.71
CA LEU A 125 23.82 7.21 11.56
C LEU A 125 22.59 6.58 12.21
N SER A 126 22.08 7.20 13.26
CA SER A 126 20.85 6.78 13.94
C SER A 126 19.83 7.91 13.87
N SER A 127 18.58 7.61 13.58
CA SER A 127 17.50 8.57 13.62
C SER A 127 16.25 7.97 14.24
N LEU A 128 15.59 8.75 15.09
CA LEU A 128 14.30 8.45 15.69
C LEU A 128 13.32 9.54 15.28
N ALA A 129 12.21 9.14 14.67
CA ALA A 129 11.16 10.07 14.27
C ALA A 129 9.81 9.66 14.88
N TYR A 130 9.04 10.65 15.28
CA TYR A 130 7.66 10.54 15.71
C TYR A 130 6.78 11.43 14.86
N THR A 131 5.67 10.88 14.38
CA THR A 131 4.63 11.60 13.63
C THR A 131 3.29 11.34 14.28
N ASP A 132 2.51 12.39 14.51
CA ASP A 132 1.11 12.32 14.90
C ASP A 132 0.31 13.26 14.00
N GLN A 133 -0.72 12.73 13.37
CA GLN A 133 -1.47 13.45 12.35
C GLN A 133 -2.96 13.10 12.46
N ASP A 134 -3.76 14.11 12.73
CA ASP A 134 -5.21 14.02 12.55
C ASP A 134 -5.56 14.06 11.07
N GLY A 135 -6.53 13.27 10.67
CA GLY A 135 -7.00 13.28 9.29
C GLY A 135 -7.94 14.45 9.00
N ILE A 136 -8.02 14.80 7.72
CA ILE A 136 -8.96 15.82 7.22
C ILE A 136 -10.41 15.35 7.39
N VAL A 137 -10.68 14.05 7.29
CA VAL A 137 -11.98 13.47 7.66
C VAL A 137 -11.97 13.19 9.15
N LYS A 138 -12.97 13.71 9.88
CA LYS A 138 -13.11 13.50 11.33
C LYS A 138 -13.06 12.01 11.67
N GLY A 139 -12.36 11.68 12.75
CA GLY A 139 -12.24 10.29 13.22
C GLY A 139 -11.11 9.49 12.58
N SER A 140 -10.45 9.98 11.56
CA SER A 140 -9.21 9.39 11.08
C SER A 140 -7.99 9.98 11.80
N ASN A 141 -7.02 9.11 12.08
CA ASN A 141 -5.79 9.49 12.79
C ASN A 141 -4.65 8.55 12.38
N TYR A 142 -3.44 9.07 12.37
CA TYR A 142 -2.22 8.34 12.07
C TYR A 142 -1.12 8.69 13.06
N LYS A 143 -0.59 7.68 13.75
CA LYS A 143 0.57 7.80 14.64
C LYS A 143 1.66 6.86 14.18
N ARG A 144 2.90 7.35 14.19
CA ARG A 144 4.04 6.56 13.76
C ARG A 144 5.28 6.88 14.57
N ILE A 145 5.94 5.83 15.05
CA ILE A 145 7.31 5.88 15.54
C ILE A 145 8.19 5.15 14.53
N SER A 146 9.29 5.76 14.12
CA SER A 146 10.26 5.10 13.27
C SER A 146 11.67 5.31 13.78
N TRP A 147 12.41 4.20 13.88
CA TRP A 147 13.82 4.21 14.23
C TRP A 147 14.63 3.61 13.08
N ARG A 148 15.70 4.29 12.69
CA ARG A 148 16.62 3.85 11.64
C ARG A 148 18.05 3.93 12.13
N ASN A 149 18.82 2.89 11.80
CA ASN A 149 20.23 2.81 12.13
C ASN A 149 21.01 2.32 10.91
N ASN A 150 22.08 3.02 10.58
CA ASN A 150 23.01 2.63 9.54
C ASN A 150 24.41 2.57 10.12
N PHE A 151 25.05 1.44 9.99
CA PHE A 151 26.41 1.18 10.43
C PHE A 151 27.32 0.95 9.24
N ASN A 152 28.50 1.59 9.27
CA ASN A 152 29.61 1.30 8.38
C ASN A 152 30.81 0.95 9.23
N MET A 153 31.40 -0.21 9.03
CA MET A 153 32.53 -0.69 9.80
C MET A 153 33.64 -1.16 8.86
N LYS A 154 34.82 -0.60 9.04
CA LYS A 154 36.08 -1.10 8.45
C LYS A 154 36.77 -1.99 9.47
N ILE A 155 36.53 -3.30 9.38
CA ILE A 155 37.10 -4.28 10.31
C ILE A 155 38.62 -4.39 10.07
N SER A 156 39.01 -4.33 8.80
CA SER A 156 40.40 -4.29 8.38
C SER A 156 40.56 -3.55 7.03
N LYS A 157 41.79 -3.46 6.50
CA LYS A 157 42.01 -2.93 5.14
C LYS A 157 41.30 -3.73 4.05
N ARG A 158 40.95 -5.00 4.35
CA ARG A 158 40.36 -5.93 3.38
C ARG A 158 38.91 -6.35 3.74
N VAL A 159 38.45 -6.05 4.94
CA VAL A 159 37.13 -6.47 5.43
C VAL A 159 36.31 -5.26 5.86
N SER A 160 35.13 -5.09 5.27
CA SER A 160 34.19 -4.08 5.65
C SER A 160 32.78 -4.70 5.85
N LEU A 161 32.06 -4.16 6.80
CA LEU A 161 30.66 -4.53 7.10
C LEU A 161 29.80 -3.26 7.03
N THR A 162 28.73 -3.33 6.29
CA THR A 162 27.67 -2.34 6.34
C THR A 162 26.39 -3.01 6.84
N ALA A 163 25.70 -2.39 7.77
CA ALA A 163 24.43 -2.89 8.24
C ALA A 163 23.42 -1.75 8.39
N ASN A 164 22.16 -2.06 8.16
CA ASN A 164 21.05 -1.14 8.36
C ASN A 164 19.89 -1.86 9.05
N VAL A 165 19.25 -1.15 9.96
CA VAL A 165 18.04 -1.61 10.65
C VAL A 165 17.05 -0.45 10.65
N GLY A 166 15.81 -0.73 10.27
CA GLY A 166 14.69 0.17 10.37
C GLY A 166 13.53 -0.53 11.09
N ILE A 167 12.97 0.15 12.07
CA ILE A 167 11.77 -0.29 12.78
C ILE A 167 10.72 0.79 12.62
N ILE A 168 9.52 0.40 12.26
CA ILE A 168 8.36 1.27 12.13
C ILE A 168 7.24 0.65 12.94
N ASP A 169 6.68 1.44 13.84
CA ASP A 169 5.48 1.12 14.59
C ASP A 169 4.40 2.15 14.25
N GLU A 170 3.28 1.70 13.73
CA GLU A 170 2.18 2.54 13.27
C GLU A 170 0.89 2.13 13.96
N LYS A 171 0.16 3.15 14.42
CA LYS A 171 -1.22 3.00 14.86
C LYS A 171 -2.09 3.98 14.09
N ARG A 172 -3.16 3.48 13.51
CA ARG A 172 -4.06 4.31 12.70
C ARG A 172 -5.50 3.93 12.90
N GLN A 173 -6.32 4.92 12.77
CA GLN A 173 -7.75 4.80 12.66
C GLN A 173 -8.16 5.17 11.25
N LEU A 174 -8.72 4.24 10.53
CA LEU A 174 -9.11 4.42 9.13
C LEU A 174 -10.61 4.66 9.05
N ILE A 175 -10.96 5.64 8.23
CA ILE A 175 -12.34 5.88 7.81
C ILE A 175 -12.40 5.51 6.33
N ASP A 176 -13.43 4.76 5.94
CA ASP A 176 -13.69 4.51 4.51
C ASP A 176 -14.15 5.82 3.86
N GLU A 177 -13.24 6.48 3.16
CA GLU A 177 -13.47 7.82 2.61
C GLU A 177 -14.04 7.75 1.20
N ASN A 178 -13.45 6.92 0.35
CA ASN A 178 -13.54 7.04 -1.10
C ASN A 178 -14.31 5.91 -1.80
N ASN A 179 -14.92 4.99 -1.08
CA ASN A 179 -15.75 3.96 -1.69
C ASN A 179 -17.04 4.60 -2.25
N PRO A 180 -17.36 4.43 -3.55
CA PRO A 180 -18.55 5.05 -4.16
C PRO A 180 -19.87 4.61 -3.52
N ALA A 181 -19.93 3.41 -2.95
CA ALA A 181 -21.13 2.86 -2.33
C ALA A 181 -21.24 3.19 -0.83
N THR A 182 -20.12 3.10 -0.10
CA THR A 182 -20.09 3.14 1.36
C THR A 182 -19.21 4.23 1.94
N GLY A 183 -18.40 4.91 1.12
CA GLY A 183 -17.43 5.89 1.58
C GLY A 183 -18.09 7.13 2.20
N THR A 184 -17.51 7.60 3.29
CA THR A 184 -18.01 8.74 4.07
C THR A 184 -18.07 10.03 3.25
N VAL A 185 -17.05 10.28 2.43
CA VAL A 185 -16.99 11.46 1.55
C VAL A 185 -18.07 11.38 0.46
N PHE A 186 -18.22 10.22 -0.18
CA PHE A 186 -19.26 10.01 -1.18
C PHE A 186 -20.67 10.07 -0.58
N SER A 187 -20.85 9.57 0.65
CA SER A 187 -22.10 9.70 1.37
C SER A 187 -22.44 11.18 1.66
N ALA A 188 -21.45 11.95 2.13
CA ALA A 188 -21.64 13.38 2.39
C ALA A 188 -21.95 14.18 1.12
N MET A 189 -21.34 13.83 -0.02
CA MET A 189 -21.60 14.51 -1.29
C MET A 189 -22.96 14.15 -1.91
N GLY A 190 -23.51 12.98 -1.58
CA GLY A 190 -24.78 12.51 -2.16
C GLY A 190 -25.97 12.52 -1.20
N ALA A 191 -25.77 12.87 0.07
CA ALA A 191 -26.85 12.99 1.03
C ALA A 191 -27.65 14.28 0.78
N ASP A 192 -28.97 14.21 1.01
CA ASP A 192 -29.83 15.36 0.84
C ASP A 192 -29.66 16.36 2.00
N PRO A 193 -29.84 17.66 1.74
CA PRO A 193 -29.70 18.70 2.75
C PRO A 193 -30.91 18.85 3.66
N ILE A 194 -32.00 18.10 3.43
CA ILE A 194 -33.26 18.15 4.20
C ILE A 194 -33.14 17.34 5.46
N THR A 195 -32.46 16.20 5.38
CA THR A 195 -32.26 15.30 6.50
C THR A 195 -31.32 15.92 7.54
N PRO A 196 -31.74 16.09 8.82
CA PRO A 196 -30.85 16.54 9.90
C PRO A 196 -29.84 15.45 10.27
N VAL A 197 -28.71 15.83 10.84
CA VAL A 197 -27.68 14.86 11.29
C VAL A 197 -28.24 13.88 12.32
N PHE A 198 -28.99 14.39 13.28
CA PHE A 198 -29.57 13.63 14.37
C PHE A 198 -31.10 13.63 14.27
N ARG A 199 -31.73 12.55 14.70
CA ARG A 199 -33.18 12.39 14.73
C ARG A 199 -33.83 12.55 16.12
N ASN A 200 -32.99 12.68 17.15
CA ASN A 200 -33.46 12.99 18.50
C ASN A 200 -33.70 14.50 18.64
N ASN A 201 -34.71 14.86 19.46
CA ASN A 201 -35.07 16.26 19.78
C ASN A 201 -35.49 17.11 18.58
N LEU A 202 -36.00 16.50 17.51
CA LEU A 202 -36.55 17.26 16.37
C LEU A 202 -37.84 17.93 16.72
N VAL A 203 -38.06 19.14 16.21
CA VAL A 203 -39.28 19.92 16.39
C VAL A 203 -40.01 20.12 15.06
N ASP A 204 -41.34 20.23 15.14
CA ASP A 204 -42.23 20.50 14.00
C ASP A 204 -42.04 19.54 12.82
N VAL A 205 -41.89 18.24 13.11
CA VAL A 205 -41.71 17.21 12.08
C VAL A 205 -43.01 17.02 11.32
N PRO A 206 -43.07 17.31 10.01
CA PRO A 206 -44.24 17.03 9.19
C PRO A 206 -44.54 15.52 9.19
N ILE A 207 -45.86 15.17 9.19
CA ILE A 207 -46.30 13.76 9.27
C ILE A 207 -45.69 12.90 8.15
N PHE A 208 -45.53 13.46 6.95
CA PHE A 208 -44.94 12.77 5.82
C PHE A 208 -43.40 12.58 5.91
N LEU A 209 -42.74 13.21 6.90
CA LEU A 209 -41.34 12.97 7.25
C LEU A 209 -41.20 12.10 8.51
N SER A 210 -42.25 11.56 9.06
CA SER A 210 -42.24 10.78 10.31
C SER A 210 -41.34 9.54 10.24
N GLN A 211 -41.07 9.02 9.05
CA GLN A 211 -40.08 7.92 8.84
C GLN A 211 -38.67 8.23 9.36
N ILE A 212 -38.35 9.51 9.60
CA ILE A 212 -37.07 9.90 10.21
C ILE A 212 -36.86 9.29 11.60
N TYR A 213 -37.96 8.95 12.28
CA TYR A 213 -37.92 8.28 13.58
C TYR A 213 -37.90 6.76 13.52
N ASN A 214 -37.97 6.16 12.31
CA ASN A 214 -37.95 4.71 12.17
C ASN A 214 -36.63 4.15 12.72
N GLY A 215 -36.72 3.13 13.59
CA GLY A 215 -35.55 2.49 14.23
C GLY A 215 -34.90 3.35 15.31
N TYR A 216 -35.55 4.42 15.78
CA TYR A 216 -35.03 5.20 16.91
C TYR A 216 -35.22 4.45 18.22
N GLU A 217 -34.10 4.16 18.89
CA GLU A 217 -34.07 3.57 20.24
C GLU A 217 -33.31 4.55 21.15
N PRO A 218 -33.99 5.22 22.09
CA PRO A 218 -33.42 6.32 22.89
C PRO A 218 -32.12 5.95 23.64
N ASN A 219 -32.00 4.69 24.03
CA ASN A 219 -30.85 4.18 24.80
C ASN A 219 -29.73 3.61 23.90
N ASN A 220 -29.87 3.69 22.59
CA ASN A 220 -28.85 3.22 21.66
C ASN A 220 -28.11 4.42 21.05
N LEU A 221 -26.85 4.57 21.38
CA LEU A 221 -25.99 5.68 20.97
C LEU A 221 -25.99 5.91 19.45
N TYR A 222 -26.09 4.86 18.67
CA TYR A 222 -26.05 4.95 17.20
C TYR A 222 -27.41 5.23 16.58
N SER A 223 -28.49 4.96 17.27
CA SER A 223 -29.87 5.24 16.83
C SER A 223 -30.18 6.73 16.79
N GLN A 224 -29.39 7.59 17.44
CA GLN A 224 -29.55 9.04 17.38
C GLN A 224 -29.30 9.64 15.98
N TYR A 225 -28.57 8.98 15.11
CA TYR A 225 -28.30 9.49 13.77
C TYR A 225 -29.50 9.25 12.84
N SER A 226 -29.80 10.25 12.00
CA SER A 226 -30.89 10.14 11.04
C SER A 226 -30.53 9.20 9.89
N GLY A 227 -31.49 8.39 9.46
CA GLY A 227 -31.43 7.77 8.14
C GLY A 227 -31.62 8.82 7.06
N ILE A 228 -30.84 8.82 5.99
CA ILE A 228 -31.00 9.78 4.90
C ILE A 228 -32.31 9.55 4.18
N LEU A 229 -33.16 10.60 4.08
CA LEU A 229 -34.56 10.47 3.65
C LEU A 229 -34.72 10.35 2.13
N PHE A 230 -33.99 11.13 1.37
CA PHE A 230 -34.21 11.31 -0.07
C PHE A 230 -33.08 10.83 -0.96
N SER A 231 -32.14 10.05 -0.41
CA SER A 231 -31.10 9.37 -1.19
C SER A 231 -30.71 8.04 -0.54
N ASN A 232 -30.13 7.14 -1.33
CA ASN A 232 -29.61 5.85 -0.85
C ASN A 232 -28.24 5.99 -0.17
N LYS A 233 -27.98 7.13 0.47
CA LYS A 233 -26.71 7.37 1.17
C LYS A 233 -26.84 7.05 2.64
N ARG A 234 -25.71 6.70 3.24
CA ARG A 234 -25.59 6.52 4.68
C ARG A 234 -25.39 7.86 5.35
N ASN A 235 -25.85 8.00 6.60
CA ASN A 235 -25.50 9.16 7.41
C ASN A 235 -23.98 9.19 7.64
N PRO A 236 -23.24 10.15 7.05
CA PRO A 236 -21.78 10.11 7.08
C PRO A 236 -21.19 10.34 8.47
N VAL A 237 -21.88 11.10 9.33
CA VAL A 237 -21.45 11.33 10.71
C VAL A 237 -21.64 10.07 11.54
N GLY A 238 -22.79 9.41 11.41
CA GLY A 238 -23.04 8.12 12.05
C GLY A 238 -22.05 7.05 11.58
N GLN A 239 -21.69 7.07 10.31
CA GLN A 239 -20.71 6.17 9.74
C GLN A 239 -19.31 6.38 10.36
N ILE A 240 -18.83 7.62 10.44
CA ILE A 240 -17.57 7.95 11.11
C ILE A 240 -17.58 7.42 12.55
N GLN A 241 -18.63 7.67 13.27
CA GLN A 241 -18.71 7.26 14.67
C GLN A 241 -18.64 5.73 14.85
N ARG A 242 -19.23 4.96 13.91
CA ARG A 242 -19.14 3.49 13.90
C ARG A 242 -17.72 3.02 13.56
N MET A 243 -17.11 3.60 12.53
CA MET A 243 -15.76 3.19 12.08
C MET A 243 -14.66 3.53 13.07
N ARG A 244 -14.86 4.56 13.92
CA ARG A 244 -13.95 4.88 15.01
C ARG A 244 -13.77 3.76 16.05
N GLN A 245 -14.62 2.75 16.00
CA GLN A 245 -14.54 1.59 16.90
C GLN A 245 -13.47 0.57 16.47
N SER A 246 -12.86 0.74 15.30
CA SER A 246 -11.82 -0.15 14.80
C SER A 246 -10.45 0.53 14.82
N THR A 247 -9.42 -0.22 15.20
CA THR A 247 -8.03 0.25 15.19
C THR A 247 -7.17 -0.69 14.35
N TYR A 248 -6.15 -0.12 13.71
CA TYR A 248 -5.17 -0.87 12.95
C TYR A 248 -3.78 -0.55 13.49
N GLU A 249 -3.03 -1.60 13.83
CA GLU A 249 -1.65 -1.53 14.30
C GLU A 249 -0.74 -2.26 13.31
N TYR A 250 0.42 -1.67 13.03
CA TYR A 250 1.37 -2.24 12.09
C TYR A 250 2.79 -2.06 12.58
N LEU A 251 3.47 -3.18 12.79
CA LEU A 251 4.90 -3.22 13.10
C LEU A 251 5.66 -3.72 11.87
N TYR A 252 6.66 -2.95 11.44
CA TYR A 252 7.53 -3.31 10.34
C TYR A 252 9.00 -3.21 10.76
N VAL A 253 9.74 -4.29 10.53
CA VAL A 253 11.18 -4.38 10.76
C VAL A 253 11.87 -4.73 9.45
N LYS A 254 12.76 -3.84 9.02
CA LYS A 254 13.62 -4.07 7.87
C LYS A 254 15.07 -4.04 8.31
N ALA A 255 15.83 -5.08 7.99
CA ALA A 255 17.25 -5.10 8.28
C ALA A 255 18.06 -5.66 7.11
N GLY A 256 19.28 -5.21 7.00
CA GLY A 256 20.23 -5.71 6.01
C GLY A 256 21.65 -5.61 6.53
N ALA A 257 22.46 -6.56 6.10
CA ALA A 257 23.90 -6.56 6.35
C ALA A 257 24.63 -6.95 5.07
N ASN A 258 25.76 -6.31 4.80
CA ASN A 258 26.64 -6.66 3.70
C ASN A 258 28.08 -6.73 4.22
N LEU A 259 28.64 -7.93 4.18
CA LEU A 259 30.05 -8.20 4.46
C LEU A 259 30.80 -8.21 3.13
N GLU A 260 31.74 -7.28 2.94
CA GLU A 260 32.64 -7.26 1.82
C GLU A 260 34.05 -7.72 2.28
N ILE A 261 34.62 -8.71 1.57
CA ILE A 261 35.99 -9.21 1.78
C ILE A 261 36.76 -9.04 0.48
N LYS A 262 37.78 -8.20 0.49
CA LYS A 262 38.77 -8.09 -0.62
C LYS A 262 39.77 -9.21 -0.49
N LEU A 263 39.57 -10.29 -1.22
CA LEU A 263 40.47 -11.43 -1.26
C LEU A 263 41.81 -11.00 -1.91
N PHE A 264 41.69 -10.28 -3.04
CA PHE A 264 42.76 -9.61 -3.77
C PHE A 264 42.24 -8.25 -4.25
N ASP A 265 43.08 -7.39 -4.75
CA ASP A 265 42.69 -6.08 -5.26
C ASP A 265 41.68 -6.19 -6.42
N PHE A 266 41.80 -7.26 -7.20
CA PHE A 266 40.93 -7.58 -8.33
C PHE A 266 39.76 -8.54 -7.99
N LEU A 267 39.75 -9.14 -6.79
CA LEU A 267 38.79 -10.16 -6.42
C LEU A 267 38.12 -9.84 -5.08
N LYS A 268 36.79 -9.70 -5.08
CA LYS A 268 35.97 -9.37 -3.91
C LYS A 268 34.89 -10.40 -3.71
N PHE A 269 34.72 -10.81 -2.46
CA PHE A 269 33.58 -11.59 -2.01
C PHE A 269 32.62 -10.70 -1.23
N ASN A 270 31.32 -10.79 -1.53
CA ASN A 270 30.27 -10.14 -0.75
C ASN A 270 29.27 -11.17 -0.26
N SER A 271 28.90 -11.10 1.01
CA SER A 271 27.78 -11.82 1.59
C SER A 271 26.77 -10.80 2.08
N ARG A 272 25.58 -10.80 1.47
CA ARG A 272 24.50 -9.87 1.78
C ARG A 272 23.32 -10.62 2.37
N PHE A 273 22.90 -10.21 3.53
CA PHE A 273 21.68 -10.68 4.18
C PHE A 273 20.65 -9.54 4.23
N GLY A 274 19.41 -9.85 3.96
CA GLY A 274 18.28 -8.94 4.08
C GLY A 274 17.09 -9.62 4.73
N MET A 275 16.35 -8.87 5.52
CA MET A 275 15.08 -9.33 6.08
C MET A 275 14.06 -8.19 6.12
N ASP A 276 12.79 -8.56 5.85
CA ASP A 276 11.62 -7.71 6.01
C ASP A 276 10.59 -8.51 6.82
N ILE A 277 10.23 -7.99 8.00
CA ILE A 277 9.27 -8.61 8.90
C ILE A 277 8.14 -7.64 9.14
N SER A 278 6.90 -8.07 8.92
CA SER A 278 5.73 -7.26 9.25
C SER A 278 4.73 -8.03 10.10
N ARG A 279 4.05 -7.29 10.94
CA ARG A 279 2.93 -7.74 11.76
C ARG A 279 1.84 -6.69 11.67
N SER A 280 0.62 -7.10 11.39
CA SER A 280 -0.54 -6.22 11.44
C SER A 280 -1.61 -6.82 12.32
N LEU A 281 -2.24 -5.98 13.11
CA LEU A 281 -3.37 -6.30 13.94
C LEU A 281 -4.50 -5.32 13.64
N THR A 282 -5.66 -5.85 13.34
CA THR A 282 -6.90 -5.06 13.27
C THR A 282 -7.82 -5.54 14.38
N ASP A 283 -8.16 -4.64 15.29
CA ASP A 283 -9.23 -4.84 16.26
C ASP A 283 -10.43 -4.04 15.81
N GLY A 284 -11.50 -4.73 15.40
CA GLY A 284 -12.71 -4.16 14.86
C GLY A 284 -13.91 -4.42 15.77
N PHE A 285 -14.73 -3.40 15.95
CA PHE A 285 -16.03 -3.51 16.55
C PHE A 285 -17.07 -2.80 15.69
N GLN A 286 -18.04 -3.54 15.20
CA GLN A 286 -19.20 -2.99 14.53
C GLN A 286 -20.37 -3.06 15.50
N PRO A 287 -20.85 -1.92 16.01
CA PRO A 287 -21.99 -1.89 16.90
C PRO A 287 -23.30 -2.28 16.17
N LYS A 288 -24.28 -2.79 16.91
CA LYS A 288 -25.65 -2.91 16.45
C LYS A 288 -26.26 -1.52 16.26
N TYR A 289 -26.95 -1.30 15.14
CA TYR A 289 -27.58 -0.02 14.83
C TYR A 289 -28.68 -0.19 13.78
N THR A 290 -29.61 0.77 13.73
CA THR A 290 -30.59 0.89 12.66
C THR A 290 -30.76 2.36 12.32
N LEU A 291 -30.44 2.73 11.08
CA LEU A 291 -30.64 4.08 10.56
C LEU A 291 -31.86 4.13 9.63
N ASN A 292 -32.02 3.17 8.74
CA ASN A 292 -33.15 2.97 7.87
C ASN A 292 -33.22 1.49 7.43
N ALA A 293 -34.18 1.16 6.58
CA ALA A 293 -34.41 -0.20 6.10
C ALA A 293 -33.22 -0.81 5.33
N ASN A 294 -32.32 0.02 4.80
CA ASN A 294 -31.17 -0.40 3.99
C ASN A 294 -29.81 -0.17 4.68
N ASP A 295 -29.81 0.47 5.87
CA ASP A 295 -28.59 0.77 6.63
C ASP A 295 -28.79 0.40 8.09
N TYR A 296 -28.53 -0.87 8.39
CA TYR A 296 -28.68 -1.43 9.73
C TYR A 296 -27.67 -2.57 9.96
N ALA A 297 -27.41 -2.86 11.21
CA ALA A 297 -26.78 -4.10 11.68
C ALA A 297 -27.61 -4.65 12.85
N ASN A 298 -28.20 -5.83 12.68
CA ASN A 298 -29.05 -6.44 13.69
C ASN A 298 -28.29 -6.91 14.92
N GLU A 299 -27.02 -7.27 14.73
CA GLU A 299 -26.12 -7.72 15.78
C GLU A 299 -24.84 -6.91 15.76
N ASN A 300 -24.26 -6.71 16.92
CA ASN A 300 -22.91 -6.20 17.00
C ASN A 300 -21.90 -7.30 16.63
N THR A 301 -20.79 -6.90 16.05
CA THR A 301 -19.76 -7.83 15.56
C THR A 301 -18.39 -7.41 16.10
N VAL A 302 -17.70 -8.34 16.70
CA VAL A 302 -16.27 -8.22 17.03
C VAL A 302 -15.46 -8.88 15.93
N ILE A 303 -14.43 -8.20 15.45
CA ILE A 303 -13.54 -8.68 14.41
C ILE A 303 -12.11 -8.54 14.89
N GLN A 304 -11.30 -9.58 14.70
CA GLN A 304 -9.88 -9.54 14.96
C GLN A 304 -9.13 -10.18 13.80
N ASP A 305 -8.31 -9.37 13.13
CA ASP A 305 -7.45 -9.82 12.03
C ASP A 305 -5.99 -9.70 12.44
N ASN A 306 -5.28 -10.79 12.40
CA ASN A 306 -3.86 -10.84 12.69
C ASN A 306 -3.12 -11.41 11.47
N SER A 307 -2.20 -10.63 10.91
CA SER A 307 -1.39 -11.06 9.79
C SER A 307 0.09 -10.88 10.10
N ARG A 308 0.89 -11.82 9.63
CA ARG A 308 2.34 -11.76 9.70
C ARG A 308 2.96 -12.12 8.35
N SER A 309 4.01 -11.39 7.99
CA SER A 309 4.82 -11.68 6.82
C SER A 309 6.28 -11.60 7.18
N ASN A 310 7.05 -12.60 6.80
CA ASN A 310 8.49 -12.63 6.93
C ASN A 310 9.08 -12.84 5.54
N TYR A 311 10.06 -12.04 5.18
CA TYR A 311 10.87 -12.22 3.99
C TYR A 311 12.34 -12.20 4.37
N PHE A 312 13.08 -13.17 3.88
CA PHE A 312 14.52 -13.28 4.06
C PHE A 312 15.19 -13.43 2.70
N VAL A 313 16.35 -12.83 2.55
CA VAL A 313 17.20 -13.03 1.39
C VAL A 313 18.65 -13.12 1.84
N TRP A 314 19.35 -14.11 1.31
CA TRP A 314 20.80 -14.26 1.52
C TRP A 314 21.47 -14.44 0.18
N GLU A 315 22.32 -13.49 -0.18
CA GLU A 315 23.02 -13.43 -1.47
C GLU A 315 24.52 -13.46 -1.24
N GLN A 316 25.22 -14.27 -2.01
CA GLN A 316 26.67 -14.30 -2.05
C GLN A 316 27.14 -14.01 -3.46
N THR A 317 28.17 -13.18 -3.59
CA THR A 317 28.75 -12.84 -4.88
C THR A 317 30.26 -12.81 -4.81
N LEU A 318 30.90 -13.34 -5.84
CA LEU A 318 32.31 -13.24 -6.10
C LEU A 318 32.51 -12.36 -7.35
N SER A 319 33.17 -11.22 -7.19
CA SER A 319 33.37 -10.24 -8.25
C SER A 319 34.86 -10.14 -8.58
N TYR A 320 35.18 -10.26 -9.86
CA TYR A 320 36.49 -10.07 -10.42
C TYR A 320 36.49 -8.85 -11.33
N ASP A 321 37.40 -7.92 -11.14
CA ASP A 321 37.59 -6.72 -11.96
C ASP A 321 39.09 -6.48 -12.18
N GLN A 322 39.55 -6.57 -13.43
CA GLN A 322 40.95 -6.40 -13.78
C GLN A 322 41.14 -5.68 -15.13
N SER A 323 42.15 -4.85 -15.22
CA SER A 323 42.53 -4.17 -16.45
C SER A 323 43.84 -4.71 -16.98
N PHE A 324 43.91 -5.01 -18.29
CA PHE A 324 45.06 -5.49 -19.02
C PHE A 324 45.27 -4.58 -20.23
N GLY A 325 46.12 -3.55 -20.09
CA GLY A 325 46.26 -2.54 -21.12
C GLY A 325 44.94 -1.86 -21.46
N LYS A 326 44.46 -2.02 -22.69
CA LYS A 326 43.20 -1.47 -23.17
C LYS A 326 41.98 -2.34 -22.84
N PHE A 327 42.19 -3.55 -22.35
CA PHE A 327 41.08 -4.45 -21.95
C PHE A 327 40.77 -4.29 -20.49
N LYS A 328 39.48 -4.15 -20.19
CA LYS A 328 38.94 -4.27 -18.83
C LYS A 328 37.97 -5.44 -18.78
N ILE A 329 38.25 -6.38 -17.90
CA ILE A 329 37.47 -7.60 -17.71
C ILE A 329 36.77 -7.53 -16.35
N GLY A 330 35.45 -7.68 -16.36
CA GLY A 330 34.67 -7.86 -15.16
C GLY A 330 33.97 -9.22 -15.21
N ALA A 331 34.01 -9.96 -14.12
CA ALA A 331 33.22 -11.18 -13.96
C ALA A 331 32.54 -11.18 -12.60
N LEU A 332 31.38 -11.79 -12.52
CA LEU A 332 30.62 -11.96 -11.29
C LEU A 332 29.96 -13.34 -11.31
N LEU A 333 30.11 -14.05 -10.20
CA LEU A 333 29.35 -15.26 -9.91
C LEU A 333 28.56 -15.02 -8.63
N GLY A 334 27.36 -15.52 -8.56
CA GLY A 334 26.52 -15.33 -7.37
C GLY A 334 25.48 -16.42 -7.18
N THR A 335 25.05 -16.52 -5.95
CA THR A 335 23.89 -17.31 -5.54
C THR A 335 23.02 -16.48 -4.62
N SER A 336 21.69 -16.69 -4.66
CA SER A 336 20.72 -16.04 -3.80
C SER A 336 19.71 -17.07 -3.34
N ALA A 337 19.44 -17.09 -2.04
CA ALA A 337 18.33 -17.84 -1.45
C ALA A 337 17.33 -16.85 -0.87
N GLU A 338 16.06 -17.00 -1.23
CA GLU A 338 14.97 -16.15 -0.79
C GLU A 338 13.87 -17.01 -0.18
N GLU A 339 13.26 -16.52 0.89
CA GLU A 339 12.13 -17.16 1.55
C GLU A 339 11.10 -16.11 1.95
N THR A 340 9.84 -16.41 1.68
CA THR A 340 8.70 -15.62 2.12
C THR A 340 7.74 -16.53 2.86
N SER A 341 7.38 -16.15 4.08
CA SER A 341 6.37 -16.84 4.89
C SER A 341 5.31 -15.82 5.30
N VAL A 342 4.06 -16.10 4.94
CA VAL A 342 2.90 -15.27 5.29
C VAL A 342 1.90 -16.15 6.01
N SER A 343 1.31 -15.64 7.07
CA SER A 343 0.15 -16.27 7.68
C SER A 343 -0.83 -15.22 8.18
N SER A 344 -2.11 -15.53 8.06
CA SER A 344 -3.18 -14.70 8.61
C SER A 344 -4.17 -15.56 9.38
N VAL A 345 -4.75 -14.92 10.40
CA VAL A 345 -5.89 -15.46 11.13
C VAL A 345 -6.91 -14.32 11.23
N ASN A 346 -8.11 -14.60 10.72
CA ASN A 346 -9.25 -13.71 10.82
C ASN A 346 -10.28 -14.39 11.71
N ALA A 347 -10.70 -13.71 12.76
CA ALA A 347 -11.72 -14.20 13.66
C ALA A 347 -12.82 -13.15 13.81
N SER A 348 -14.07 -13.59 13.84
CA SER A 348 -15.20 -12.73 14.14
C SER A 348 -16.28 -13.48 14.91
N ILE A 349 -17.05 -12.73 15.67
CA ILE A 349 -18.20 -13.25 16.41
C ILE A 349 -19.24 -12.13 16.55
N GLN A 350 -20.50 -12.52 16.66
CA GLN A 350 -21.64 -11.61 16.84
C GLN A 350 -22.35 -11.83 18.18
N GLY A 351 -23.25 -10.92 18.52
CA GLY A 351 -24.11 -11.07 19.71
C GLY A 351 -23.37 -10.85 21.02
N VAL A 352 -22.52 -9.81 21.10
CA VAL A 352 -21.97 -9.34 22.36
C VAL A 352 -23.06 -8.63 23.17
N ILE A 353 -23.09 -8.82 24.49
CA ILE A 353 -24.18 -8.42 25.39
C ILE A 353 -24.58 -6.95 25.26
N ASN A 354 -23.62 -6.05 25.02
CA ASN A 354 -23.91 -4.63 24.84
C ASN A 354 -23.15 -4.04 23.62
N ASN A 355 -23.46 -2.78 23.31
CA ASN A 355 -22.85 -2.06 22.20
C ASN A 355 -21.61 -1.27 22.61
N ASP A 356 -20.92 -1.70 23.66
CA ASP A 356 -19.73 -1.06 24.18
C ASP A 356 -18.47 -1.74 23.63
N LYS A 357 -17.61 -0.94 23.01
CA LYS A 357 -16.32 -1.40 22.48
C LYS A 357 -15.42 -2.02 23.55
N ASP A 358 -15.42 -1.47 24.74
CA ASP A 358 -14.52 -1.91 25.82
C ASP A 358 -14.91 -3.31 26.35
N MET A 359 -16.14 -3.74 26.09
CA MET A 359 -16.63 -5.09 26.37
C MET A 359 -16.58 -6.03 25.14
N ALA A 360 -16.13 -5.54 24.01
CA ALA A 360 -16.15 -6.23 22.73
C ALA A 360 -14.91 -7.12 22.57
N ILE A 361 -14.95 -8.30 23.20
CA ILE A 361 -13.93 -9.34 23.04
C ILE A 361 -14.54 -10.57 22.36
N LEU A 362 -13.74 -11.33 21.62
CA LEU A 362 -14.21 -12.51 20.89
C LEU A 362 -14.95 -13.51 21.79
N ASN A 363 -14.50 -13.68 23.04
CA ASN A 363 -15.10 -14.63 23.98
C ASN A 363 -16.45 -14.16 24.55
N ALA A 364 -16.85 -12.91 24.31
CA ALA A 364 -18.13 -12.36 24.80
C ALA A 364 -19.29 -12.50 23.79
N GLY A 365 -19.00 -12.89 22.56
CA GLY A 365 -20.04 -13.11 21.55
C GLY A 365 -20.70 -14.48 21.69
N THR A 366 -21.93 -14.57 21.21
CA THR A 366 -22.78 -15.76 21.38
C THR A 366 -23.24 -16.37 20.06
N THR A 367 -23.15 -15.64 18.95
CA THR A 367 -23.70 -16.05 17.65
C THR A 367 -22.69 -15.89 16.53
N ASN A 368 -22.86 -16.67 15.48
CA ASN A 368 -22.11 -16.59 14.23
C ASN A 368 -20.58 -16.53 14.39
N PRO A 369 -19.94 -17.46 15.15
CA PRO A 369 -18.51 -17.51 15.19
C PRO A 369 -17.94 -17.86 13.81
N ALA A 370 -16.96 -17.09 13.35
CA ALA A 370 -16.26 -17.37 12.10
C ALA A 370 -14.75 -17.25 12.33
N VAL A 371 -14.02 -18.24 11.84
CA VAL A 371 -12.56 -18.24 11.87
C VAL A 371 -12.07 -18.67 10.50
N SER A 372 -11.14 -17.94 9.96
CA SER A 372 -10.44 -18.30 8.73
C SER A 372 -8.98 -17.92 8.84
N GLY A 373 -8.16 -18.55 8.02
CA GLY A 373 -6.74 -18.23 7.98
C GLY A 373 -6.03 -19.12 6.98
N TYR A 374 -4.86 -18.68 6.56
CA TYR A 374 -4.03 -19.46 5.65
C TYR A 374 -2.54 -19.18 5.90
N PRO A 375 -1.71 -20.23 5.85
CA PRO A 375 -0.28 -20.06 5.67
C PRO A 375 0.05 -20.00 4.18
N TYR A 376 1.05 -19.22 3.83
CA TYR A 376 1.60 -19.18 2.50
C TYR A 376 3.11 -19.04 2.57
N ASP A 377 3.81 -20.07 2.13
CA ASP A 377 5.26 -20.10 2.11
C ASP A 377 5.75 -20.24 0.68
N ASN A 378 6.75 -19.49 0.32
CA ASN A 378 7.46 -19.69 -0.93
C ASN A 378 8.95 -19.41 -0.78
N SER A 379 9.74 -20.12 -1.58
CA SER A 379 11.18 -19.96 -1.61
C SER A 379 11.70 -19.90 -3.04
N MET A 380 12.83 -19.23 -3.21
CA MET A 380 13.54 -19.17 -4.48
C MET A 380 15.03 -19.34 -4.24
N LEU A 381 15.66 -20.22 -5.02
CA LEU A 381 17.10 -20.40 -5.08
C LEU A 381 17.59 -20.02 -6.46
N SER A 382 18.59 -19.13 -6.51
CA SER A 382 19.11 -18.58 -7.74
C SER A 382 20.62 -18.76 -7.85
N PHE A 383 21.09 -19.08 -9.06
CA PHE A 383 22.50 -19.03 -9.42
C PHE A 383 22.64 -18.07 -10.61
N PHE A 384 23.60 -17.20 -10.56
CA PHE A 384 23.79 -16.22 -11.63
C PHE A 384 25.26 -15.90 -11.87
N GLY A 385 25.55 -15.59 -13.12
CA GLY A 385 26.87 -15.19 -13.54
C GLY A 385 26.79 -14.07 -14.58
N ARG A 386 27.81 -13.25 -14.60
CA ARG A 386 28.02 -12.17 -15.57
C ARG A 386 29.48 -12.10 -15.97
N VAL A 387 29.71 -11.90 -17.26
CA VAL A 387 31.02 -11.51 -17.79
C VAL A 387 30.84 -10.21 -18.57
N SER A 388 31.74 -9.27 -18.38
CA SER A 388 31.80 -8.01 -19.12
C SER A 388 33.20 -7.75 -19.62
N LEU A 389 33.29 -7.36 -20.88
CA LEU A 389 34.52 -6.98 -21.56
C LEU A 389 34.38 -5.54 -22.04
N ASP A 390 35.37 -4.72 -21.77
CA ASP A 390 35.50 -3.36 -22.25
C ASP A 390 36.83 -3.20 -22.92
N TYR A 391 36.85 -2.86 -24.21
CA TYR A 391 38.05 -2.60 -24.97
C TYR A 391 38.14 -1.11 -25.28
N ASP A 392 39.18 -0.47 -24.77
CA ASP A 392 39.54 0.94 -24.99
C ASP A 392 38.40 1.92 -24.61
N SER A 393 37.51 1.50 -23.73
CA SER A 393 36.26 2.22 -23.39
C SER A 393 35.34 2.52 -24.60
N LYS A 394 35.62 1.90 -25.75
CA LYS A 394 34.87 2.05 -27.01
C LYS A 394 33.91 0.91 -27.27
N TYR A 395 34.37 -0.33 -27.08
CA TYR A 395 33.59 -1.53 -27.36
C TYR A 395 33.33 -2.28 -26.08
N LEU A 396 32.03 -2.43 -25.76
CA LEU A 396 31.59 -3.06 -24.53
C LEU A 396 30.71 -4.27 -24.88
N ILE A 397 31.02 -5.41 -24.28
CA ILE A 397 30.23 -6.63 -24.41
C ILE A 397 29.92 -7.13 -23.00
N ALA A 398 28.69 -7.57 -22.75
CA ALA A 398 28.33 -8.24 -21.49
C ALA A 398 27.40 -9.41 -21.78
N ALA A 399 27.64 -10.52 -21.11
CA ALA A 399 26.78 -11.70 -21.09
C ALA A 399 26.38 -12.00 -19.64
N ASN A 400 25.12 -12.35 -19.43
CA ASN A 400 24.61 -12.78 -18.14
C ASN A 400 23.87 -14.12 -18.33
N LEU A 401 23.97 -14.96 -17.33
CA LEU A 401 23.19 -16.17 -17.22
C LEU A 401 22.61 -16.23 -15.80
N ARG A 402 21.31 -16.45 -15.69
CA ARG A 402 20.65 -16.65 -14.42
C ARG A 402 19.80 -17.91 -14.49
N ARG A 403 19.87 -18.71 -13.44
CA ARG A 403 19.03 -19.89 -13.26
C ARG A 403 18.33 -19.78 -11.92
N ASP A 404 16.99 -19.74 -11.96
CA ASP A 404 16.13 -19.55 -10.81
C ASP A 404 15.28 -20.80 -10.60
N GLY A 405 15.26 -21.28 -9.36
CA GLY A 405 14.36 -22.36 -8.92
C GLY A 405 13.34 -21.81 -7.93
N SER A 406 12.07 -21.87 -8.27
CA SER A 406 10.98 -21.35 -7.45
C SER A 406 10.10 -22.49 -6.94
N SER A 407 9.75 -22.44 -5.65
CA SER A 407 8.81 -23.38 -5.03
C SER A 407 7.37 -23.20 -5.53
N LYS A 408 7.07 -22.11 -6.25
CA LYS A 408 5.75 -21.84 -6.81
C LYS A 408 5.39 -22.73 -7.99
N PHE A 409 6.36 -23.46 -8.55
CA PHE A 409 6.15 -24.34 -9.69
C PHE A 409 6.22 -25.80 -9.29
N ALA A 410 5.53 -26.62 -10.05
CA ALA A 410 5.45 -28.08 -9.84
C ALA A 410 6.83 -28.75 -9.93
N ASP A 411 6.95 -29.94 -9.36
CA ASP A 411 8.15 -30.76 -9.48
C ASP A 411 8.47 -31.04 -10.95
N GLY A 412 9.74 -30.96 -11.29
CA GLY A 412 10.23 -31.04 -12.67
C GLY A 412 10.21 -29.71 -13.43
N HIS A 413 9.47 -28.70 -12.98
CA HIS A 413 9.31 -27.39 -13.64
C HIS A 413 9.77 -26.20 -12.78
N LYS A 414 10.39 -26.45 -11.63
CA LYS A 414 10.82 -25.42 -10.69
C LYS A 414 11.92 -24.49 -11.23
N TRP A 415 12.68 -24.93 -12.21
CA TRP A 415 13.88 -24.25 -12.67
C TRP A 415 13.69 -23.58 -14.02
N GLY A 416 13.98 -22.28 -14.08
CA GLY A 416 14.09 -21.50 -15.30
C GLY A 416 15.51 -20.99 -15.54
N THR A 417 15.93 -20.90 -16.80
CA THR A 417 17.24 -20.38 -17.19
C THR A 417 17.07 -19.18 -18.10
N PHE A 418 17.71 -18.07 -17.77
CA PHE A 418 17.52 -16.75 -18.35
C PHE A 418 18.85 -16.17 -18.82
N PRO A 419 19.28 -16.46 -20.05
CA PRO A 419 20.46 -15.85 -20.65
C PRO A 419 20.15 -14.44 -21.16
N SER A 420 21.16 -13.58 -21.12
CA SER A 420 21.12 -12.29 -21.80
C SER A 420 22.50 -11.86 -22.29
N VAL A 421 22.54 -11.16 -23.41
CA VAL A 421 23.75 -10.61 -24.00
C VAL A 421 23.52 -9.16 -24.42
N SER A 422 24.53 -8.34 -24.29
CA SER A 422 24.51 -6.95 -24.76
C SER A 422 25.84 -6.57 -25.35
N ALA A 423 25.78 -5.76 -26.42
CA ALA A 423 26.97 -5.13 -27.01
C ALA A 423 26.75 -3.61 -27.09
N ALA A 424 27.77 -2.82 -26.88
CA ALA A 424 27.67 -1.38 -27.05
C ALA A 424 28.96 -0.85 -27.73
N TRP A 425 28.77 0.12 -28.60
CA TRP A 425 29.85 0.85 -29.29
C TRP A 425 29.73 2.35 -28.94
N ARG A 426 30.73 2.86 -28.25
CA ARG A 426 30.86 4.28 -27.95
C ARG A 426 31.53 4.96 -29.11
N PHE A 427 30.77 5.26 -30.16
CA PHE A 427 31.32 5.84 -31.39
C PHE A 427 31.81 7.28 -31.19
N SER A 428 31.32 8.00 -30.19
CA SER A 428 31.87 9.32 -29.83
C SER A 428 33.34 9.31 -29.43
N SER A 429 33.87 8.15 -29.02
CA SER A 429 35.28 7.99 -28.65
C SER A 429 36.15 7.59 -29.82
N GLU A 430 35.59 7.47 -31.02
CA GLU A 430 36.37 7.18 -32.24
C GLU A 430 37.01 8.44 -32.82
N SER A 431 38.16 8.29 -33.47
CA SER A 431 38.93 9.41 -34.05
C SER A 431 38.16 10.21 -35.08
N PHE A 432 37.23 9.59 -35.82
CA PHE A 432 36.37 10.29 -36.79
C PHE A 432 35.33 11.22 -36.13
N MET A 433 35.12 11.13 -34.81
CA MET A 433 34.18 11.95 -34.06
C MET A 433 34.89 13.07 -33.26
N GLU A 434 36.23 13.18 -33.31
CA GLU A 434 36.94 14.20 -32.54
C GLU A 434 36.43 15.62 -32.78
N SER A 435 36.11 15.98 -34.02
CA SER A 435 35.55 17.30 -34.37
C SER A 435 34.19 17.62 -33.76
N THR A 436 33.48 16.62 -33.28
CA THR A 436 32.14 16.77 -32.69
C THR A 436 32.17 16.94 -31.17
N HIS A 437 33.28 16.76 -30.48
CA HIS A 437 33.38 16.79 -29.02
C HIS A 437 32.93 18.13 -28.40
N ASN A 438 32.92 19.22 -29.17
CA ASN A 438 32.45 20.53 -28.69
C ASN A 438 30.95 20.57 -28.35
N TRP A 439 30.13 19.71 -28.98
CA TRP A 439 28.70 19.65 -28.79
C TRP A 439 28.20 18.25 -28.45
N LEU A 440 28.94 17.19 -28.74
CA LEU A 440 28.58 15.80 -28.47
C LEU A 440 29.66 15.14 -27.57
N SER A 441 29.45 15.19 -26.26
CA SER A 441 30.38 14.70 -25.27
C SER A 441 30.40 13.17 -25.13
N ASP A 442 29.26 12.50 -25.30
CA ASP A 442 29.16 11.03 -25.27
C ASP A 442 28.02 10.54 -26.16
N ALA A 443 28.32 9.63 -27.07
CA ALA A 443 27.33 8.97 -27.90
C ALA A 443 27.67 7.47 -28.03
N LYS A 444 26.65 6.64 -27.77
CA LYS A 444 26.83 5.20 -27.69
C LYS A 444 25.63 4.46 -28.32
N LEU A 445 25.92 3.58 -29.23
CA LEU A 445 24.96 2.61 -29.74
C LEU A 445 24.97 1.37 -28.84
N ARG A 446 23.81 0.88 -28.44
CA ARG A 446 23.67 -0.36 -27.65
C ARG A 446 22.61 -1.26 -28.25
N ILE A 447 22.94 -2.54 -28.30
CA ILE A 447 22.00 -3.62 -28.63
C ILE A 447 22.01 -4.66 -27.50
N SER A 448 20.85 -5.18 -27.15
CA SER A 448 20.76 -6.25 -26.14
C SER A 448 19.60 -7.18 -26.45
N TYR A 449 19.81 -8.45 -26.11
CA TYR A 449 18.80 -9.49 -26.17
C TYR A 449 18.84 -10.28 -24.86
N GLY A 450 17.66 -10.71 -24.36
CA GLY A 450 17.62 -11.51 -23.13
C GLY A 450 16.26 -12.15 -22.92
N LEU A 451 16.28 -13.27 -22.21
CA LEU A 451 15.10 -13.96 -21.71
C LEU A 451 14.82 -13.52 -20.28
N ILE A 452 13.56 -13.33 -19.94
CA ILE A 452 13.11 -12.92 -18.60
C ILE A 452 12.07 -13.92 -18.11
N GLY A 453 12.21 -14.37 -16.86
CA GLY A 453 11.23 -15.21 -16.19
C GLY A 453 10.29 -14.37 -15.32
N ASN A 454 9.06 -14.83 -15.17
CA ASN A 454 8.10 -14.29 -14.22
C ASN A 454 7.55 -15.43 -13.36
N GLN A 455 7.76 -15.35 -12.02
CA GLN A 455 7.18 -16.28 -11.06
C GLN A 455 5.90 -15.74 -10.39
N ASN A 456 5.38 -14.58 -10.83
CA ASN A 456 4.21 -13.96 -10.22
C ASN A 456 2.92 -14.60 -10.75
N ILE A 457 2.74 -15.87 -10.41
CA ILE A 457 1.50 -16.62 -10.61
C ILE A 457 0.70 -16.60 -9.32
N SER A 458 -0.63 -16.74 -9.42
CA SER A 458 -1.48 -16.92 -8.26
C SER A 458 -1.00 -18.14 -7.45
N GLY A 459 -0.94 -18.01 -6.13
CA GLY A 459 -0.45 -19.06 -5.25
C GLY A 459 -1.16 -20.39 -5.54
N GLY A 460 -0.40 -21.45 -5.76
CA GLY A 460 -0.93 -22.77 -6.08
C GLY A 460 -1.50 -22.91 -7.49
N GLY A 461 -1.21 -21.99 -8.42
CA GLY A 461 -1.71 -22.06 -9.78
C GLY A 461 -1.34 -23.32 -10.55
N TYR A 462 -0.36 -24.10 -10.08
CA TYR A 462 0.01 -25.41 -10.63
C TYR A 462 -0.62 -26.60 -9.87
N ALA A 463 -1.17 -26.36 -8.68
CA ALA A 463 -1.74 -27.40 -7.83
C ALA A 463 -3.26 -27.39 -7.93
N SER A 464 -3.85 -28.56 -7.85
CA SER A 464 -5.29 -28.69 -7.67
C SER A 464 -5.67 -28.08 -6.32
N THR A 465 -6.58 -27.08 -6.34
CA THR A 465 -7.11 -26.50 -5.12
C THR A 465 -8.36 -27.25 -4.69
N TYR A 466 -8.35 -27.70 -3.44
CA TYR A 466 -9.49 -28.36 -2.83
C TYR A 466 -10.09 -27.39 -1.79
N GLY A 467 -11.36 -27.06 -1.93
CA GLY A 467 -12.11 -26.37 -0.90
C GLY A 467 -12.85 -27.38 -0.03
N SER A 468 -12.76 -27.26 1.28
CA SER A 468 -13.57 -28.03 2.21
C SER A 468 -14.59 -27.13 2.89
N THR A 469 -15.80 -27.61 3.09
CA THR A 469 -16.77 -26.96 3.95
C THR A 469 -16.60 -27.44 5.38
N ILE A 470 -16.96 -26.61 6.35
CA ILE A 470 -16.87 -26.95 7.79
C ILE A 470 -17.73 -28.18 8.14
N TYR A 471 -18.79 -28.43 7.40
CA TYR A 471 -19.74 -29.50 7.65
C TYR A 471 -19.33 -30.85 7.07
N ASP A 472 -18.38 -30.84 6.15
CA ASP A 472 -17.87 -32.06 5.55
C ASP A 472 -16.35 -31.96 5.44
N ARG A 473 -15.66 -32.50 6.44
CA ARG A 473 -14.20 -32.51 6.48
C ARG A 473 -13.56 -33.31 5.34
N TYR A 474 -14.37 -34.03 4.59
CA TYR A 474 -13.95 -34.83 3.46
C TYR A 474 -14.55 -34.40 2.13
N SER A 475 -15.43 -33.39 2.14
CA SER A 475 -15.90 -32.79 0.90
C SER A 475 -14.89 -31.79 0.41
N PHE A 476 -14.35 -32.08 -0.71
CA PHE A 476 -13.60 -31.11 -1.47
C PHE A 476 -14.62 -30.22 -2.13
N GLY A 477 -14.46 -28.89 -1.95
CA GLY A 477 -15.33 -27.90 -2.57
C GLY A 477 -15.45 -28.15 -4.05
N SER A 478 -16.23 -27.40 -4.75
CA SER A 478 -16.65 -27.64 -6.10
C SER A 478 -15.63 -28.47 -6.92
N PRO A 479 -15.96 -29.66 -7.37
CA PRO A 479 -15.06 -30.55 -8.10
C PRO A 479 -14.56 -29.94 -9.43
N ASN A 480 -15.07 -28.79 -9.79
CA ASN A 480 -14.72 -28.07 -11.01
C ASN A 480 -13.67 -26.97 -10.84
N THR A 481 -13.09 -26.82 -9.62
CA THR A 481 -12.05 -25.82 -9.35
C THR A 481 -10.65 -26.40 -9.27
N ALA A 482 -10.39 -27.53 -9.90
CA ALA A 482 -9.02 -27.97 -10.13
C ALA A 482 -8.40 -27.08 -11.21
N SER A 483 -7.65 -26.08 -10.81
CA SER A 483 -6.82 -25.31 -11.74
C SER A 483 -5.45 -25.95 -11.80
N ILE A 484 -5.12 -26.55 -12.93
CA ILE A 484 -3.77 -26.98 -13.24
C ILE A 484 -3.10 -25.78 -13.88
N GLY A 485 -2.47 -24.95 -13.10
CA GLY A 485 -1.64 -23.86 -13.60
C GLY A 485 -0.28 -24.42 -14.04
N ALA A 486 0.06 -24.29 -15.27
CA ALA A 486 1.33 -24.74 -15.76
C ALA A 486 2.18 -23.53 -16.19
N GLY A 487 3.39 -23.48 -15.70
CA GLY A 487 4.43 -22.95 -16.53
C GLY A 487 5.06 -21.64 -16.13
N ILE A 488 6.32 -21.61 -16.43
CA ILE A 488 7.16 -20.42 -16.45
C ILE A 488 6.77 -19.59 -17.69
N ILE A 489 6.28 -18.39 -17.48
CA ILE A 489 6.12 -17.44 -18.59
C ILE A 489 7.51 -16.89 -18.92
N THR A 490 8.03 -17.24 -20.08
CA THR A 490 9.29 -16.70 -20.57
C THR A 490 8.99 -15.59 -21.58
N VAL A 491 9.46 -14.38 -21.29
CA VAL A 491 9.31 -13.22 -22.18
C VAL A 491 10.67 -12.87 -22.75
N GLY A 492 10.78 -12.89 -24.07
CA GLY A 492 11.98 -12.46 -24.78
C GLY A 492 11.90 -10.97 -25.13
N HIS A 493 12.94 -10.21 -24.82
CA HIS A 493 13.03 -8.79 -25.17
C HIS A 493 14.29 -8.52 -25.99
N LEU A 494 14.10 -7.94 -27.19
CA LEU A 494 15.16 -7.30 -27.93
C LEU A 494 15.07 -5.80 -27.70
N LYS A 495 16.12 -5.21 -27.15
CA LYS A 495 16.25 -3.75 -26.98
C LYS A 495 17.40 -3.24 -27.83
N ALA A 496 17.11 -2.33 -28.73
CA ALA A 496 18.11 -1.53 -29.43
C ALA A 496 17.92 -0.06 -29.04
N SER A 497 19.01 0.62 -28.69
CA SER A 497 18.94 2.04 -28.35
C SER A 497 20.10 2.82 -28.99
N VAL A 498 19.76 3.92 -29.65
CA VAL A 498 20.71 4.94 -30.12
C VAL A 498 20.34 6.20 -29.38
N SER A 499 21.08 6.57 -28.31
CA SER A 499 20.76 7.68 -27.38
C SER A 499 19.28 7.91 -27.09
N GLY A 500 18.42 7.03 -27.51
CA GLY A 500 16.99 6.88 -27.28
C GLY A 500 16.65 5.39 -27.36
N THR A 501 15.69 4.91 -26.61
CA THR A 501 15.36 3.47 -26.54
C THR A 501 14.30 3.12 -27.56
N VAL A 502 14.62 2.28 -28.53
CA VAL A 502 13.63 1.55 -29.31
C VAL A 502 13.51 0.16 -28.69
N SER A 503 12.35 -0.18 -28.15
CA SER A 503 12.08 -1.51 -27.60
C SER A 503 10.98 -2.18 -28.40
N THR A 504 11.24 -3.39 -28.90
CA THR A 504 10.20 -4.31 -29.37
C THR A 504 10.09 -5.45 -28.36
N ALA A 505 8.91 -5.64 -27.81
CA ALA A 505 8.60 -6.78 -26.93
C ALA A 505 7.74 -7.76 -27.70
N SER A 506 8.13 -9.03 -27.74
CA SER A 506 7.23 -10.11 -28.12
C SER A 506 6.93 -10.96 -26.88
N GLU A 507 5.68 -11.03 -26.51
CA GLU A 507 5.21 -11.98 -25.49
C GLU A 507 4.89 -13.30 -26.18
N GLN A 508 5.52 -14.37 -25.73
CA GLN A 508 5.04 -15.72 -26.01
C GLN A 508 4.55 -16.33 -24.69
N THR A 509 3.25 -16.54 -24.62
CA THR A 509 2.58 -17.31 -23.57
C THR A 509 2.60 -18.79 -23.99
N TYR A 510 3.15 -19.66 -23.17
CA TYR A 510 3.03 -21.11 -23.28
C TYR A 510 2.25 -21.65 -22.09
#